data_96f86703d04cc92610d3a7bba3165b02
#
_entry.id   96f86703d04cc92610d3a7bba3165b02
#
_cell.length_a   1.000
_cell.length_b   1.000
_cell.length_c   1.000
_cell.angle_alpha   90.00
_cell.angle_beta   90.00
_cell.angle_gamma   90.00
#
_symmetry.space_group_name_H-M   'P 1'
#
loop_
_entity.id
_entity.type
_entity.pdbx_description
1 polymer ?
#
loop_
_entity_poly.entity_id
_entity_poly.type
_entity_poly.pdbx_seq_one_letter_code
_entity_poly.pdbx_strand_id
1 'polypeptide(L)'
;VSNNTYPLILGVSGASGLIYAVRALKYLLAANYQIELVASKSTYMVWQSEQDIRMPAEPAAQEKFWREQAGVSNSGQLYCHPWSDVGAGIASGSFRTLGMIVMPCSMSTVAKLAVGLSSDLLERAADVQLKEGRKLVIVPRETPFSLIHLRNLTTLAEAGVRVVPAIPAWYHQPQTIEDLVDFVVARVLDQLDIDCIPIQRWQGHR
;
A
#
# COMPACT_ATOMS: atom_id res chain seq x y z
N VAL A 1 16.73 14.47 -8.84
CA VAL A 1 17.12 13.31 -7.99
C VAL A 1 16.68 13.66 -6.59
N SER A 2 15.48 13.20 -6.18
CA SER A 2 15.02 13.38 -4.80
C SER A 2 15.88 12.45 -3.92
N ASN A 3 16.75 13.05 -3.08
CA ASN A 3 17.38 12.33 -1.98
C ASN A 3 16.28 11.99 -0.96
N ASN A 4 15.53 10.91 -1.18
CA ASN A 4 14.59 10.40 -0.20
C ASN A 4 15.35 9.77 0.95
N THR A 5 15.56 10.55 2.00
CA THR A 5 16.35 10.17 3.18
C THR A 5 15.64 9.12 4.05
N TYR A 6 14.34 8.92 3.88
CA TYR A 6 13.52 8.02 4.70
C TYR A 6 12.79 6.98 3.87
N PRO A 7 12.58 5.75 4.39
CA PRO A 7 11.81 4.73 3.70
C PRO A 7 10.31 5.04 3.66
N LEU A 8 9.63 4.46 2.68
CA LEU A 8 8.18 4.39 2.59
C LEU A 8 7.71 3.01 3.07
N ILE A 9 6.67 2.97 3.92
CA ILE A 9 6.07 1.70 4.33
C ILE A 9 4.99 1.30 3.32
N LEU A 10 5.07 0.07 2.81
CA LEU A 10 4.03 -0.55 1.99
C LEU A 10 3.39 -1.70 2.76
N GLY A 11 2.19 -1.48 3.27
CA GLY A 11 1.34 -2.50 3.87
C GLY A 11 0.47 -3.17 2.81
N VAL A 12 0.41 -4.50 2.81
CA VAL A 12 -0.45 -5.27 1.91
C VAL A 12 -1.39 -6.12 2.74
N SER A 13 -2.68 -5.84 2.70
CA SER A 13 -3.67 -6.60 3.47
C SER A 13 -4.42 -7.62 2.60
N GLY A 14 -5.17 -8.51 3.22
CA GLY A 14 -5.89 -9.58 2.56
C GLY A 14 -7.17 -9.14 1.85
N ALA A 15 -7.06 -8.19 0.94
CA ALA A 15 -8.12 -7.84 0.00
C ALA A 15 -7.70 -8.25 -1.41
N SER A 16 -8.67 -8.60 -2.27
CA SER A 16 -8.43 -8.88 -3.69
C SER A 16 -7.84 -7.64 -4.38
N GLY A 17 -7.00 -7.85 -5.39
CA GLY A 17 -6.34 -6.78 -6.13
C GLY A 17 -4.88 -6.56 -5.72
N LEU A 18 -4.13 -7.63 -5.45
CA LEU A 18 -2.70 -7.56 -5.17
C LEU A 18 -1.89 -6.88 -6.27
N ILE A 19 -2.42 -6.85 -7.49
CA ILE A 19 -1.83 -6.14 -8.63
C ILE A 19 -1.55 -4.66 -8.31
N TYR A 20 -2.37 -3.99 -7.48
CA TYR A 20 -2.11 -2.61 -7.06
C TYR A 20 -0.80 -2.49 -6.28
N ALA A 21 -0.56 -3.38 -5.31
CA ALA A 21 0.70 -3.40 -4.55
C ALA A 21 1.90 -3.71 -5.44
N VAL A 22 1.77 -4.69 -6.34
CA VAL A 22 2.82 -5.07 -7.30
C VAL A 22 3.18 -3.89 -8.20
N ARG A 23 2.19 -3.19 -8.76
CA ARG A 23 2.44 -2.03 -9.63
C ARG A 23 3.04 -0.85 -8.86
N ALA A 24 2.57 -0.57 -7.64
CA ALA A 24 3.18 0.45 -6.79
C ALA A 24 4.65 0.14 -6.49
N LEU A 25 4.94 -1.10 -6.09
CA LEU A 25 6.29 -1.56 -5.80
C LEU A 25 7.21 -1.42 -7.02
N LYS A 26 6.72 -1.81 -8.22
CA LYS A 26 7.45 -1.65 -9.49
C LYS A 26 7.93 -0.21 -9.69
N TYR A 27 7.05 0.76 -9.61
CA TYR A 27 7.40 2.16 -9.86
C TYR A 27 8.27 2.77 -8.76
N LEU A 28 7.98 2.45 -7.51
CA LEU A 28 8.76 2.94 -6.38
C LEU A 28 10.20 2.41 -6.41
N LEU A 29 10.39 1.11 -6.64
CA LEU A 29 11.73 0.54 -6.75
C LEU A 29 12.48 1.04 -7.99
N ALA A 30 11.82 1.16 -9.14
CA ALA A 30 12.41 1.71 -10.36
C ALA A 30 12.87 3.17 -10.16
N ALA A 31 12.18 3.93 -9.32
CA ALA A 31 12.53 5.29 -8.93
C ALA A 31 13.51 5.36 -7.73
N ASN A 32 14.12 4.23 -7.34
CA ASN A 32 15.12 4.10 -6.27
C ASN A 32 14.62 4.50 -4.87
N TYR A 33 13.33 4.30 -4.57
CA TYR A 33 12.84 4.42 -3.21
C TYR A 33 13.29 3.24 -2.34
N GLN A 34 13.44 3.51 -1.04
CA GLN A 34 13.57 2.47 -0.01
C GLN A 34 12.18 2.11 0.49
N ILE A 35 11.83 0.81 0.45
CA ILE A 35 10.53 0.29 0.82
C ILE A 35 10.66 -0.68 1.98
N GLU A 36 9.87 -0.44 3.02
CA GLU A 36 9.64 -1.35 4.14
C GLU A 36 8.28 -2.03 3.91
N LEU A 37 8.27 -3.29 3.49
CA LEU A 37 7.06 -4.01 3.12
C LEU A 37 6.60 -4.92 4.25
N VAL A 38 5.31 -4.86 4.59
CA VAL A 38 4.67 -5.80 5.49
C VAL A 38 3.36 -6.31 4.88
N ALA A 39 3.29 -7.63 4.66
CA ALA A 39 2.09 -8.29 4.16
C ALA A 39 1.37 -9.00 5.32
N SER A 40 0.08 -8.74 5.49
CA SER A 40 -0.73 -9.39 6.53
C SER A 40 -0.83 -10.92 6.30
N LYS A 41 -1.15 -11.67 7.35
CA LYS A 41 -1.34 -13.12 7.24
C LYS A 41 -2.36 -13.52 6.15
N SER A 42 -3.44 -12.76 5.99
CA SER A 42 -4.46 -13.04 4.98
C SER A 42 -3.99 -12.78 3.53
N THR A 43 -2.96 -11.98 3.32
CA THR A 43 -2.37 -11.74 1.98
C THR A 43 -1.86 -13.04 1.33
N TYR A 44 -1.35 -13.99 2.12
CA TYR A 44 -0.90 -15.30 1.63
C TYR A 44 -2.04 -16.09 0.94
N MET A 45 -3.24 -16.04 1.56
CA MET A 45 -4.42 -16.70 1.00
C MET A 45 -4.88 -16.02 -0.30
N VAL A 46 -4.76 -14.70 -0.38
CA VAL A 46 -5.16 -13.94 -1.58
C VAL A 46 -4.22 -14.27 -2.74
N TRP A 47 -2.90 -14.33 -2.53
CA TRP A 47 -1.96 -14.79 -3.56
C TRP A 47 -2.31 -16.17 -4.08
N GLN A 48 -2.61 -17.12 -3.18
CA GLN A 48 -3.00 -18.48 -3.57
C GLN A 48 -4.30 -18.49 -4.37
N SER A 49 -5.29 -17.67 -3.99
CA SER A 49 -6.61 -17.69 -4.65
C SER A 49 -6.65 -16.91 -5.96
N GLU A 50 -5.88 -15.84 -6.11
CA GLU A 50 -5.91 -14.99 -7.31
C GLU A 50 -4.93 -15.44 -8.40
N GLN A 51 -3.78 -15.97 -8.02
CA GLN A 51 -2.67 -16.24 -8.93
C GLN A 51 -2.21 -17.69 -8.91
N ASP A 52 -2.76 -18.53 -8.01
CA ASP A 52 -2.26 -19.88 -7.71
C ASP A 52 -0.77 -19.90 -7.32
N ILE A 53 -0.31 -18.82 -6.64
CA ILE A 53 1.07 -18.63 -6.22
C ILE A 53 1.15 -18.68 -4.69
N ARG A 54 2.13 -19.44 -4.18
CA ARG A 54 2.41 -19.51 -2.76
C ARG A 54 3.49 -18.49 -2.39
N MET A 55 3.10 -17.43 -1.67
CA MET A 55 4.04 -16.45 -1.14
C MET A 55 4.91 -17.09 -0.03
N PRO A 56 6.24 -16.91 -0.06
CA PRO A 56 7.14 -17.44 0.98
C PRO A 56 6.94 -16.73 2.32
N ALA A 57 7.30 -17.42 3.42
CA ALA A 57 7.19 -16.86 4.77
C ALA A 57 8.45 -16.10 5.21
N GLU A 58 9.63 -16.56 4.76
CA GLU A 58 10.91 -15.98 5.13
C GLU A 58 11.13 -14.59 4.49
N PRO A 59 11.59 -13.57 5.26
CA PRO A 59 11.75 -12.19 4.77
C PRO A 59 12.60 -12.08 3.50
N ALA A 60 13.78 -12.70 3.47
CA ALA A 60 14.65 -12.66 2.28
C ALA A 60 14.03 -13.33 1.05
N ALA A 61 13.26 -14.41 1.26
CA ALA A 61 12.52 -15.04 0.18
C ALA A 61 11.32 -14.19 -0.27
N GLN A 62 10.70 -13.43 0.64
CA GLN A 62 9.66 -12.44 0.30
C GLN A 62 10.22 -11.29 -0.53
N GLU A 63 11.40 -10.75 -0.19
CA GLU A 63 12.03 -9.69 -0.99
C GLU A 63 12.25 -10.14 -2.43
N LYS A 64 12.82 -11.33 -2.61
CA LYS A 64 12.99 -11.93 -3.94
C LYS A 64 11.66 -12.10 -4.65
N PHE A 65 10.67 -12.68 -3.97
CA PHE A 65 9.33 -12.91 -4.49
C PHE A 65 8.67 -11.60 -4.97
N TRP A 66 8.61 -10.57 -4.12
CA TRP A 66 7.99 -9.30 -4.47
C TRP A 66 8.71 -8.58 -5.61
N ARG A 67 10.06 -8.67 -5.68
CA ARG A 67 10.85 -8.14 -6.80
C ARG A 67 10.53 -8.86 -8.11
N GLU A 68 10.41 -10.19 -8.08
CA GLU A 68 10.02 -10.99 -9.24
C GLU A 68 8.62 -10.60 -9.74
N GLN A 69 7.63 -10.48 -8.83
CA GLN A 69 6.28 -10.07 -9.18
C GLN A 69 6.25 -8.63 -9.75
N ALA A 70 7.05 -7.73 -9.22
CA ALA A 70 7.16 -6.36 -9.71
C ALA A 70 7.98 -6.22 -11.01
N GLY A 71 8.72 -7.25 -11.40
CA GLY A 71 9.62 -7.19 -12.55
C GLY A 71 10.82 -6.25 -12.36
N VAL A 72 11.32 -6.09 -11.11
CA VAL A 72 12.40 -5.15 -10.77
C VAL A 72 13.48 -5.87 -9.97
N SER A 73 14.61 -6.17 -10.61
CA SER A 73 15.67 -6.98 -9.99
C SER A 73 16.62 -6.19 -9.10
N ASN A 74 17.11 -5.01 -9.54
CA ASN A 74 18.32 -4.40 -8.97
C ASN A 74 18.17 -2.91 -8.59
N SER A 75 16.99 -2.29 -8.71
CA SER A 75 16.79 -0.90 -8.33
C SER A 75 16.02 -0.78 -7.02
N GLY A 76 16.22 0.33 -6.31
CA GLY A 76 15.62 0.60 -5.02
C GLY A 76 16.06 -0.38 -3.93
N GLN A 77 15.63 -0.12 -2.71
CA GLN A 77 15.85 -0.99 -1.57
C GLN A 77 14.52 -1.56 -1.11
N LEU A 78 14.45 -2.86 -0.85
CA LEU A 78 13.26 -3.53 -0.37
C LEU A 78 13.62 -4.37 0.85
N TYR A 79 12.92 -4.13 1.94
CA TYR A 79 12.98 -4.92 3.17
C TYR A 79 11.59 -5.44 3.48
N CYS A 80 11.47 -6.76 3.62
CA CYS A 80 10.21 -7.41 3.97
C CYS A 80 10.20 -7.79 5.46
N HIS A 81 9.10 -7.50 6.13
CA HIS A 81 8.91 -7.81 7.54
C HIS A 81 7.88 -8.93 7.72
N PRO A 82 8.12 -9.89 8.63
CA PRO A 82 7.08 -10.81 9.06
C PRO A 82 5.91 -10.05 9.68
N TRP A 83 4.68 -10.40 9.33
CA TRP A 83 3.47 -9.75 9.88
C TRP A 83 3.38 -9.85 11.41
N SER A 84 4.03 -10.84 12.01
CA SER A 84 4.04 -11.09 13.46
C SER A 84 5.14 -10.37 14.23
N ASP A 85 6.10 -9.73 13.53
CA ASP A 85 7.24 -9.04 14.17
C ASP A 85 6.86 -7.63 14.62
N VAL A 86 6.07 -7.53 15.68
CA VAL A 86 5.69 -6.23 16.28
C VAL A 86 6.87 -5.49 16.95
N GLY A 87 8.07 -6.08 16.96
CA GLY A 87 9.31 -5.46 17.42
C GLY A 87 10.12 -4.80 16.31
N ALA A 88 9.73 -4.93 15.04
CA ALA A 88 10.41 -4.32 13.90
C ALA A 88 10.50 -2.79 14.01
N GLY A 89 11.49 -2.19 13.34
CA GLY A 89 11.70 -0.74 13.34
C GLY A 89 10.45 0.06 13.01
N ILE A 90 9.68 -0.38 12.00
CA ILE A 90 8.43 0.29 11.57
C ILE A 90 7.31 0.31 12.62
N ALA A 91 7.41 -0.50 13.68
CA ALA A 91 6.50 -0.49 14.83
C ALA A 91 6.81 0.61 15.84
N SER A 92 7.89 1.37 15.65
CA SER A 92 8.37 2.43 16.56
C SER A 92 8.17 3.82 15.98
N GLY A 93 7.67 4.76 16.78
CA GLY A 93 7.55 6.17 16.40
C GLY A 93 8.88 6.86 16.13
N SER A 94 9.98 6.39 16.70
CA SER A 94 11.32 6.93 16.44
C SER A 94 11.89 6.55 15.08
N PHE A 95 11.38 5.50 14.43
CA PHE A 95 11.74 5.12 13.08
C PHE A 95 11.06 6.07 12.07
N ARG A 96 11.84 6.93 11.45
CA ARG A 96 11.32 7.94 10.52
C ARG A 96 10.98 7.34 9.17
N THR A 97 9.84 7.76 8.60
CA THR A 97 9.34 7.32 7.30
C THR A 97 8.81 8.50 6.48
N LEU A 98 8.70 8.34 5.17
CA LEU A 98 7.96 9.26 4.29
C LEU A 98 6.46 9.22 4.53
N GLY A 99 5.97 8.11 5.10
CA GLY A 99 4.59 7.78 5.32
C GLY A 99 4.32 6.30 5.10
N MET A 100 3.06 5.93 5.05
CA MET A 100 2.63 4.55 4.80
C MET A 100 1.48 4.48 3.82
N ILE A 101 1.52 3.48 2.96
CA ILE A 101 0.42 3.08 2.08
C ILE A 101 -0.05 1.69 2.51
N VAL A 102 -1.36 1.49 2.66
CA VAL A 102 -1.96 0.16 2.80
C VAL A 102 -2.74 -0.15 1.53
N MET A 103 -2.19 -1.02 0.68
CA MET A 103 -2.72 -1.28 -0.66
C MET A 103 -2.54 -2.76 -1.08
N PRO A 104 -3.61 -3.49 -1.39
CA PRO A 104 -5.00 -3.12 -1.10
C PRO A 104 -5.27 -3.12 0.41
N CYS A 105 -6.33 -2.42 0.84
CA CYS A 105 -6.76 -2.38 2.22
C CYS A 105 -8.10 -3.10 2.39
N SER A 106 -8.12 -4.21 3.16
CA SER A 106 -9.35 -4.94 3.45
C SER A 106 -10.23 -4.18 4.43
N MET A 107 -11.54 -4.38 4.38
CA MET A 107 -12.46 -3.75 5.32
C MET A 107 -12.26 -4.23 6.77
N SER A 108 -11.70 -5.41 6.96
CA SER A 108 -11.23 -5.87 8.29
C SER A 108 -10.08 -5.01 8.81
N THR A 109 -9.09 -4.71 7.96
CA THR A 109 -7.99 -3.79 8.31
C THR A 109 -8.53 -2.38 8.58
N VAL A 110 -9.41 -1.86 7.71
CA VAL A 110 -10.08 -0.55 7.92
C VAL A 110 -10.76 -0.50 9.28
N ALA A 111 -11.53 -1.54 9.66
CA ALA A 111 -12.23 -1.59 10.93
C ALA A 111 -11.27 -1.56 12.13
N LYS A 112 -10.19 -2.33 12.08
CA LYS A 112 -9.19 -2.38 13.15
C LYS A 112 -8.48 -1.04 13.32
N LEU A 113 -8.06 -0.41 12.22
CA LEU A 113 -7.43 0.91 12.27
C LEU A 113 -8.39 1.96 12.82
N ALA A 114 -9.70 1.92 12.45
CA ALA A 114 -10.69 2.87 12.90
C ALA A 114 -10.94 2.84 14.42
N VAL A 115 -10.67 1.71 15.07
CA VAL A 115 -10.79 1.56 16.53
C VAL A 115 -9.45 1.52 17.27
N GLY A 116 -8.33 1.75 16.56
CA GLY A 116 -6.98 1.75 17.14
C GLY A 116 -6.49 0.35 17.56
N LEU A 117 -6.98 -0.71 16.94
CA LEU A 117 -6.54 -2.09 17.23
C LEU A 117 -5.29 -2.42 16.41
N SER A 118 -4.24 -2.83 17.10
CA SER A 118 -2.94 -3.19 16.52
C SER A 118 -2.59 -4.63 16.87
N SER A 119 -3.13 -5.59 16.13
CA SER A 119 -2.96 -7.03 16.39
C SER A 119 -1.82 -7.68 15.58
N ASP A 120 -1.29 -6.97 14.60
CA ASP A 120 -0.12 -7.38 13.81
C ASP A 120 0.78 -6.19 13.46
N LEU A 121 1.90 -6.44 12.80
CA LEU A 121 2.86 -5.40 12.45
C LEU A 121 2.29 -4.37 11.46
N LEU A 122 1.44 -4.78 10.51
CA LEU A 122 0.83 -3.86 9.55
C LEU A 122 -0.03 -2.83 10.29
N GLU A 123 -0.91 -3.31 11.17
CA GLU A 123 -1.81 -2.49 11.97
C GLU A 123 -1.03 -1.59 12.93
N ARG A 124 0.02 -2.15 13.58
CA ARG A 124 0.89 -1.38 14.46
C ARG A 124 1.65 -0.28 13.72
N ALA A 125 2.21 -0.55 12.54
CA ALA A 125 2.89 0.46 11.73
C ALA A 125 1.93 1.59 11.31
N ALA A 126 0.69 1.26 10.93
CA ALA A 126 -0.32 2.26 10.58
C ALA A 126 -0.72 3.13 11.80
N ASP A 127 -0.94 2.53 12.98
CA ASP A 127 -1.18 3.25 14.24
C ASP A 127 -0.02 4.22 14.56
N VAL A 128 1.23 3.77 14.35
CA VAL A 128 2.41 4.63 14.51
C VAL A 128 2.37 5.84 13.57
N GLN A 129 2.00 5.66 12.29
CA GLN A 129 1.88 6.80 11.38
C GLN A 129 0.85 7.82 11.90
N LEU A 130 -0.30 7.34 12.37
CA LEU A 130 -1.37 8.21 12.89
C LEU A 130 -0.90 8.99 14.12
N LYS A 131 -0.37 8.31 15.15
CA LYS A 131 0.04 8.98 16.39
C LYS A 131 1.22 9.94 16.22
N GLU A 132 2.06 9.74 15.21
CA GLU A 132 3.19 10.62 14.87
C GLU A 132 2.79 11.73 13.86
N GLY A 133 1.52 11.80 13.46
CA GLY A 133 1.02 12.80 12.50
C GLY A 133 1.64 12.64 11.10
N ARG A 134 2.06 11.43 10.72
CA ARG A 134 2.63 11.14 9.41
C ARG A 134 1.56 10.75 8.41
N LYS A 135 1.87 10.89 7.12
CA LYS A 135 0.95 10.55 6.04
C LYS A 135 0.63 9.05 6.05
N LEU A 136 -0.65 8.72 6.18
CA LEU A 136 -1.20 7.37 6.02
C LEU A 136 -2.22 7.39 4.90
N VAL A 137 -2.01 6.55 3.89
CA VAL A 137 -2.92 6.37 2.75
C VAL A 137 -3.45 4.95 2.78
N ILE A 138 -4.75 4.78 2.72
CA ILE A 138 -5.37 3.46 2.59
C ILE A 138 -6.10 3.35 1.25
N VAL A 139 -6.04 2.15 0.66
CA VAL A 139 -6.67 1.84 -0.64
C VAL A 139 -7.71 0.74 -0.43
N PRO A 140 -8.91 1.09 0.10
CA PRO A 140 -9.95 0.11 0.35
C PRO A 140 -10.44 -0.52 -0.96
N ARG A 141 -10.60 -1.87 -0.94
CA ARG A 141 -11.18 -2.63 -2.04
C ARG A 141 -12.30 -3.52 -1.51
N GLU A 142 -13.52 -3.13 -1.80
CA GLU A 142 -14.76 -3.82 -1.41
C GLU A 142 -15.92 -3.39 -2.28
N THR A 143 -16.86 -4.30 -2.55
CA THR A 143 -18.13 -4.02 -3.24
C THR A 143 -19.22 -5.02 -2.81
N PRO A 144 -20.38 -4.57 -2.34
CA PRO A 144 -20.76 -3.19 -1.96
C PRO A 144 -20.19 -2.78 -0.58
N PHE A 145 -20.19 -1.48 -0.29
CA PHE A 145 -19.92 -1.01 1.08
C PHE A 145 -21.16 -1.14 1.96
N SER A 146 -20.99 -1.71 3.17
CA SER A 146 -21.99 -1.62 4.24
C SER A 146 -21.93 -0.27 4.95
N LEU A 147 -22.98 0.06 5.71
CA LEU A 147 -22.97 1.25 6.56
C LEU A 147 -21.82 1.23 7.58
N ILE A 148 -21.45 0.06 8.11
CA ILE A 148 -20.32 -0.09 9.02
C ILE A 148 -19.01 0.27 8.32
N HIS A 149 -18.81 -0.20 7.08
CA HIS A 149 -17.63 0.16 6.28
C HIS A 149 -17.53 1.67 6.09
N LEU A 150 -18.63 2.32 5.70
CA LEU A 150 -18.64 3.77 5.47
C LEU A 150 -18.35 4.55 6.75
N ARG A 151 -18.90 4.14 7.91
CA ARG A 151 -18.60 4.77 9.21
C ARG A 151 -17.13 4.65 9.59
N ASN A 152 -16.53 3.46 9.41
CA ASN A 152 -15.11 3.25 9.70
C ASN A 152 -14.21 4.08 8.77
N LEU A 153 -14.54 4.18 7.48
CA LEU A 153 -13.83 5.05 6.54
C LEU A 153 -13.94 6.53 6.92
N THR A 154 -15.12 6.97 7.37
CA THR A 154 -15.32 8.33 7.87
C THR A 154 -14.43 8.60 9.09
N THR A 155 -14.46 7.71 10.10
CA THR A 155 -13.61 7.82 11.29
C THR A 155 -12.12 7.95 10.94
N LEU A 156 -11.63 7.15 10.00
CA LEU A 156 -10.25 7.23 9.55
C LEU A 156 -9.96 8.55 8.81
N ALA A 157 -10.89 9.00 7.98
CA ALA A 157 -10.74 10.29 7.27
C ALA A 157 -10.69 11.47 8.26
N GLU A 158 -11.53 11.47 9.32
CA GLU A 158 -11.52 12.45 10.40
C GLU A 158 -10.19 12.42 11.18
N ALA A 159 -9.57 11.23 11.34
CA ALA A 159 -8.24 11.08 11.93
C ALA A 159 -7.09 11.51 11.00
N GLY A 160 -7.39 11.98 9.78
CA GLY A 160 -6.40 12.48 8.81
C GLY A 160 -5.85 11.43 7.83
N VAL A 161 -6.39 10.20 7.84
CA VAL A 161 -6.04 9.18 6.85
C VAL A 161 -6.55 9.59 5.47
N ARG A 162 -5.71 9.44 4.44
CA ARG A 162 -6.11 9.63 3.06
C ARG A 162 -6.77 8.35 2.55
N VAL A 163 -8.07 8.42 2.26
CA VAL A 163 -8.84 7.28 1.73
C VAL A 163 -8.89 7.40 0.21
N VAL A 164 -8.19 6.52 -0.48
CA VAL A 164 -8.14 6.46 -1.95
C VAL A 164 -8.68 5.10 -2.38
N PRO A 165 -9.98 4.95 -2.62
CA PRO A 165 -10.54 3.65 -2.98
C PRO A 165 -9.99 3.15 -4.32
N ALA A 166 -9.93 1.82 -4.50
CA ALA A 166 -9.46 1.17 -5.72
C ALA A 166 -10.50 1.31 -6.86
N ILE A 167 -10.80 2.56 -7.24
CA ILE A 167 -11.80 2.94 -8.25
C ILE A 167 -11.09 3.71 -9.36
N PRO A 168 -10.81 3.08 -10.52
CA PRO A 168 -10.15 3.72 -11.65
C PRO A 168 -11.06 4.73 -12.35
N ALA A 169 -10.46 5.70 -13.08
CA ALA A 169 -11.16 6.58 -13.98
C ALA A 169 -11.00 6.14 -15.45
N TRP A 170 -11.82 6.66 -16.33
CA TRP A 170 -11.86 6.27 -17.74
C TRP A 170 -11.49 7.39 -18.71
N TYR A 171 -11.35 8.64 -18.23
CA TYR A 171 -11.09 9.81 -19.08
C TYR A 171 -9.73 9.78 -19.78
N HIS A 172 -8.77 8.99 -19.28
CA HIS A 172 -7.46 8.81 -19.90
C HIS A 172 -7.43 7.70 -20.98
N GLN A 173 -8.61 7.14 -21.34
CA GLN A 173 -8.79 6.14 -22.39
C GLN A 173 -7.90 4.89 -22.19
N PRO A 174 -8.00 4.18 -21.05
CA PRO A 174 -7.17 3.02 -20.77
C PRO A 174 -7.36 1.91 -21.80
N GLN A 175 -6.29 1.26 -22.22
CA GLN A 175 -6.29 0.17 -23.20
C GLN A 175 -6.05 -1.19 -22.54
N THR A 176 -5.47 -1.19 -21.36
CA THR A 176 -5.11 -2.40 -20.60
C THR A 176 -5.63 -2.33 -19.17
N ILE A 177 -5.64 -3.47 -18.47
CA ILE A 177 -5.95 -3.52 -17.05
C ILE A 177 -4.88 -2.75 -16.26
N GLU A 178 -3.63 -2.85 -16.69
CA GLU A 178 -2.50 -2.15 -16.09
C GLU A 178 -2.69 -0.64 -16.13
N ASP A 179 -3.25 -0.07 -17.20
CA ASP A 179 -3.54 1.38 -17.27
C ASP A 179 -4.54 1.82 -16.21
N LEU A 180 -5.56 0.98 -15.94
CA LEU A 180 -6.55 1.23 -14.89
C LEU A 180 -5.92 1.16 -13.50
N VAL A 181 -5.06 0.17 -13.28
CA VAL A 181 -4.34 -0.03 -12.02
C VAL A 181 -3.35 1.11 -11.80
N ASP A 182 -2.56 1.47 -12.79
CA ASP A 182 -1.55 2.53 -12.72
C ASP A 182 -2.18 3.90 -12.44
N PHE A 183 -3.37 4.15 -12.98
CA PHE A 183 -4.13 5.36 -12.62
C PHE A 183 -4.38 5.44 -11.11
N VAL A 184 -4.89 4.37 -10.50
CA VAL A 184 -5.17 4.34 -9.06
C VAL A 184 -3.86 4.47 -8.27
N VAL A 185 -2.82 3.73 -8.65
CA VAL A 185 -1.51 3.76 -7.99
C VAL A 185 -0.93 5.17 -8.02
N ALA A 186 -0.98 5.87 -9.17
CA ALA A 186 -0.51 7.23 -9.28
C ALA A 186 -1.28 8.19 -8.35
N ARG A 187 -2.63 8.05 -8.27
CA ARG A 187 -3.44 8.86 -7.35
C ARG A 187 -3.10 8.62 -5.88
N VAL A 188 -2.72 7.37 -5.53
CA VAL A 188 -2.23 7.02 -4.19
C VAL A 188 -0.89 7.68 -3.91
N LEU A 189 0.06 7.60 -4.84
CA LEU A 189 1.39 8.18 -4.70
C LEU A 189 1.35 9.72 -4.65
N ASP A 190 0.42 10.36 -5.37
CA ASP A 190 0.17 11.81 -5.29
C ASP A 190 -0.13 12.26 -3.84
N GLN A 191 -0.78 11.42 -3.01
CA GLN A 191 -1.07 11.77 -1.62
C GLN A 191 0.20 11.88 -0.75
N LEU A 192 1.30 11.32 -1.23
CA LEU A 192 2.62 11.34 -0.58
C LEU A 192 3.60 12.29 -1.28
N ASP A 193 3.13 13.08 -2.26
CA ASP A 193 3.94 13.95 -3.12
C ASP A 193 5.01 13.16 -3.92
N ILE A 194 4.68 11.91 -4.29
CA ILE A 194 5.53 11.05 -5.10
C ILE A 194 5.02 11.03 -6.54
N ASP A 195 5.82 11.52 -7.47
CA ASP A 195 5.51 11.55 -8.92
C ASP A 195 6.52 10.68 -9.68
N CYS A 196 6.23 9.38 -9.78
CA CYS A 196 7.09 8.42 -10.48
C CYS A 196 6.34 7.55 -11.50
N ILE A 197 5.05 7.80 -11.73
CA ILE A 197 4.23 7.06 -12.69
C ILE A 197 3.86 7.96 -13.87
N PRO A 198 4.19 7.60 -15.11
CA PRO A 198 3.80 8.37 -16.29
C PRO A 198 2.33 8.13 -16.62
N ILE A 199 1.43 8.92 -16.04
CA ILE A 199 0.00 8.92 -16.36
C ILE A 199 -0.42 10.19 -17.07
N GLN A 200 -1.43 10.08 -17.94
CA GLN A 200 -2.08 11.24 -18.53
C GLN A 200 -2.95 11.95 -17.48
N ARG A 201 -2.51 13.10 -17.01
CA ARG A 201 -3.26 13.92 -16.06
C ARG A 201 -4.29 14.77 -16.79
N TRP A 202 -5.47 14.95 -16.20
CA TRP A 202 -6.50 15.82 -16.74
C TRP A 202 -6.03 17.29 -16.73
N GLN A 203 -6.04 17.94 -17.91
CA GLN A 203 -5.61 19.33 -18.07
C GLN A 203 -6.77 20.30 -18.41
N GLY A 204 -8.00 19.80 -18.34
CA GLY A 204 -9.18 20.55 -18.78
C GLY A 204 -9.35 20.58 -20.31
N HIS A 205 -10.41 21.22 -20.77
CA HIS A 205 -10.59 21.53 -22.19
C HIS A 205 -9.82 22.84 -22.46
N ARG A 206 -8.76 22.74 -23.25
CA ARG A 206 -8.10 23.93 -23.85
C ARG A 206 -8.61 24.14 -25.23
#